data_b058e2cb96884ec8b984b0ea02cc610f
#
_entry.id   b058e2cb96884ec8b984b0ea02cc610f
#
_cell.length_a   1.000
_cell.length_b   1.000
_cell.length_c   1.000
_cell.angle_alpha   90.00
_cell.angle_beta   90.00
_cell.angle_gamma   90.00
#
_symmetry.space_group_name_H-M   'P 1'
#
loop_
_entity.id
_entity.type
_entity.pdbx_description
1 polymer ?
#
loop_
_entity_poly.entity_id
_entity_poly.type
_entity_poly.pdbx_seq_one_letter_code
_entity_poly.pdbx_strand_id
1 'polypeptide(L)'
;ISCSLVGSEMCIRDRYNRGAFTTGYYDSVKGKKMMSLGRPNHMGTECLKVVSNKAGRITFKALKNVNRGDVFEIDKEHSFESGADVAAGQTLVVNLPKKYPLYEGRIVNRMNNAKIKAYVADNYVGITPKLHVDMRLVVRKNENISLTVMYDGIEKTCTGEIVTEAQSRPASEEELVKNLKKTGDTCFVVEDAEVQLDDGVFVPVGWIKKLRRNVLEQLETHLKHSLVRTYNKPECAEPDDRENTDDNNYQVRKAAYLHDIAQVKKAASVSGVESIYLDYKMFYMNDENSLKEAVKHCQSHGIYVYMFLPHILKAEKYDKFKCLCEKASDCGIDRFVCRNIEQIGFLGSDNWKKLSDNVHIITDSSIYIFNTFAKEELRRLCSNAGVILDRMTLPLELTDKEMKPVIGSDTELVVYGNVPLMVSEQCVRRTYGRCDGSWGSINITGPKGSSYTVESMCEFCYSVMNGEKLNLTKENPEECGVCVIRYEFDESEADDIQLVMTDGVSGGTTGHFHQAID
;
A
#
# COMPACT_ATOMS: atom_id res chain seq x y z
N ILE A 1 -34.23 3.88 4.44
CA ILE A 1 -33.19 2.97 4.97
C ILE A 1 -33.58 2.67 6.41
N SER A 2 -33.96 1.43 6.69
CA SER A 2 -34.53 0.97 7.95
C SER A 2 -33.52 1.05 9.09
N CYS A 3 -33.94 1.51 10.28
CA CYS A 3 -33.15 1.55 11.52
C CYS A 3 -32.49 0.21 11.94
N SER A 4 -32.85 -0.90 11.34
CA SER A 4 -32.26 -2.22 11.59
C SER A 4 -30.83 -2.36 11.05
N LEU A 5 -30.48 -1.62 10.00
CA LEU A 5 -29.11 -1.60 9.43
C LEU A 5 -28.15 -0.81 10.32
N VAL A 6 -28.59 0.27 10.96
CA VAL A 6 -27.76 1.11 11.85
C VAL A 6 -27.29 0.31 13.08
N GLY A 7 -28.14 -0.55 13.63
CA GLY A 7 -27.76 -1.42 14.75
C GLY A 7 -26.73 -2.49 14.38
N SER A 8 -26.80 -3.04 13.17
CA SER A 8 -25.81 -4.04 12.69
C SER A 8 -24.49 -3.42 12.28
N GLU A 9 -24.47 -2.23 11.71
CA GLU A 9 -23.22 -1.49 11.42
C GLU A 9 -22.45 -1.14 12.69
N MET A 10 -23.11 -0.62 13.72
CA MET A 10 -22.46 -0.38 15.02
C MET A 10 -21.87 -1.67 15.61
N CYS A 11 -22.60 -2.80 15.52
CA CYS A 11 -22.09 -4.08 16.01
C CYS A 11 -20.89 -4.61 15.22
N ILE A 12 -20.81 -4.36 13.92
CA ILE A 12 -19.67 -4.73 13.07
C ILE A 12 -18.48 -3.81 13.39
N ARG A 13 -18.68 -2.50 13.45
CA ARG A 13 -17.64 -1.50 13.74
C ARG A 13 -16.99 -1.73 15.09
N ASP A 14 -17.78 -1.93 16.14
CA ASP A 14 -17.27 -2.20 17.48
C ASP A 14 -16.41 -3.46 17.57
N ARG A 15 -16.62 -4.43 16.69
CA ARG A 15 -15.99 -5.74 16.78
C ARG A 15 -14.68 -5.84 16.04
N TYR A 16 -14.58 -5.22 14.86
CA TYR A 16 -13.41 -5.30 14.00
C TYR A 16 -12.52 -4.06 14.12
N ASN A 17 -12.42 -3.49 15.30
CA ASN A 17 -11.53 -2.37 15.57
C ASN A 17 -10.24 -2.82 16.28
N ARG A 18 -9.20 -2.03 16.16
CA ARG A 18 -7.89 -2.25 16.83
C ARG A 18 -7.74 -1.40 18.11
N GLY A 19 -8.84 -0.97 18.70
CA GLY A 19 -8.88 -0.18 19.93
C GLY A 19 -9.87 0.97 19.88
N ALA A 20 -9.97 1.70 18.77
CA ALA A 20 -10.95 2.74 18.52
C ALA A 20 -11.04 3.05 17.03
N PHE A 21 -12.09 3.77 16.62
CA PHE A 21 -12.19 4.36 15.30
C PHE A 21 -11.61 5.77 15.33
N THR A 22 -10.90 6.12 14.26
CA THR A 22 -10.32 7.45 14.05
C THR A 22 -10.72 7.95 12.67
N THR A 23 -10.56 9.25 12.42
CA THR A 23 -10.69 9.84 11.09
C THR A 23 -9.50 9.54 10.18
N GLY A 24 -8.57 8.70 10.64
CA GLY A 24 -7.33 8.40 9.94
C GLY A 24 -6.49 9.66 9.79
N TYR A 25 -5.93 9.84 8.59
CA TYR A 25 -5.15 11.04 8.27
C TYR A 25 -5.97 12.24 7.82
N TYR A 26 -7.31 12.13 7.76
CA TYR A 26 -8.18 13.16 7.21
C TYR A 26 -8.03 14.52 7.93
N ASP A 27 -7.91 14.49 9.25
CA ASP A 27 -7.71 15.68 10.09
C ASP A 27 -6.26 15.86 10.52
N SER A 28 -5.30 15.29 9.80
CA SER A 28 -3.87 15.29 10.14
C SER A 28 -3.56 14.78 11.56
N VAL A 29 -4.40 13.89 12.09
CA VAL A 29 -4.23 13.29 13.42
C VAL A 29 -3.07 12.30 13.39
N LYS A 30 -2.14 12.43 14.34
CA LYS A 30 -0.94 11.59 14.45
C LYS A 30 -0.74 11.07 15.89
N GLY A 31 0.07 10.02 16.00
CA GLY A 31 0.49 9.48 17.28
C GLY A 31 -0.61 8.70 18.02
N LYS A 32 -0.67 8.80 19.33
CA LYS A 32 -1.54 8.00 20.22
C LYS A 32 -3.03 8.08 19.89
N LYS A 33 -3.49 9.19 19.32
CA LYS A 33 -4.91 9.37 18.96
C LYS A 33 -5.32 8.53 17.75
N MET A 34 -4.37 8.12 16.91
CA MET A 34 -4.61 7.36 15.70
C MET A 34 -4.17 5.90 15.83
N MET A 35 -3.07 5.64 16.53
CA MET A 35 -2.46 4.31 16.63
C MET A 35 -2.94 3.56 17.87
N SER A 36 -3.35 2.30 17.68
CA SER A 36 -3.65 1.40 18.81
C SER A 36 -2.36 0.91 19.47
N LEU A 37 -2.25 1.10 20.78
CA LEU A 37 -1.10 0.64 21.56
C LEU A 37 -1.32 -0.74 22.22
N GLY A 38 -2.56 -1.24 22.23
CA GLY A 38 -2.92 -2.43 22.98
C GLY A 38 -2.49 -3.71 22.29
N ARG A 39 -2.78 -3.83 21.01
CA ARG A 39 -2.48 -5.03 20.22
C ARG A 39 -2.58 -4.74 18.71
N PRO A 40 -1.86 -5.52 17.87
CA PRO A 40 -1.89 -5.35 16.41
C PRO A 40 -3.18 -5.85 15.76
N ASN A 41 -3.89 -6.79 16.43
CA ASN A 41 -5.12 -7.42 15.93
C ASN A 41 -6.37 -6.73 16.49
N HIS A 42 -7.55 -7.11 16.01
CA HIS A 42 -8.80 -6.59 16.52
C HIS A 42 -8.98 -6.86 18.02
N MET A 43 -9.61 -5.91 18.70
CA MET A 43 -9.78 -5.93 20.17
C MET A 43 -11.06 -6.66 20.60
N GLY A 44 -11.96 -6.97 19.68
CA GLY A 44 -13.28 -7.48 20.00
C GLY A 44 -14.18 -6.41 20.63
N THR A 45 -15.29 -6.85 21.20
CA THR A 45 -16.28 -5.98 21.85
C THR A 45 -16.50 -6.41 23.28
N GLU A 46 -16.43 -5.49 24.23
CA GLU A 46 -16.82 -5.73 25.63
C GLU A 46 -18.22 -6.32 25.69
N CYS A 47 -18.35 -7.52 26.26
CA CYS A 47 -19.61 -8.26 26.23
C CYS A 47 -19.96 -8.95 27.55
N LEU A 48 -18.96 -9.42 28.28
CA LEU A 48 -19.17 -10.13 29.55
C LEU A 48 -18.38 -9.46 30.67
N LYS A 49 -18.95 -9.43 31.89
CA LYS A 49 -18.26 -9.02 33.12
C LYS A 49 -18.25 -10.20 34.08
N VAL A 50 -17.09 -10.56 34.61
CA VAL A 50 -16.96 -11.61 35.63
C VAL A 50 -17.61 -11.14 36.92
N VAL A 51 -18.58 -11.93 37.41
CA VAL A 51 -19.27 -11.69 38.69
C VAL A 51 -18.65 -12.53 39.80
N SER A 52 -18.31 -13.80 39.49
CA SER A 52 -17.62 -14.66 40.44
C SER A 52 -16.85 -15.77 39.72
N ASN A 53 -15.76 -16.23 40.36
CA ASN A 53 -15.00 -17.40 39.91
C ASN A 53 -14.81 -18.32 41.12
N LYS A 54 -15.59 -19.37 41.18
CA LYS A 54 -15.52 -20.41 42.24
C LYS A 54 -14.86 -21.68 41.68
N ALA A 55 -13.55 -21.74 41.81
CA ALA A 55 -12.75 -22.91 41.43
C ALA A 55 -12.90 -23.35 39.96
N GLY A 56 -13.06 -22.41 39.04
CA GLY A 56 -13.25 -22.68 37.61
C GLY A 56 -14.70 -22.65 37.14
N ARG A 57 -15.68 -22.62 38.05
CA ARG A 57 -17.07 -22.31 37.72
C ARG A 57 -17.22 -20.77 37.73
N ILE A 58 -17.30 -20.19 36.57
CA ILE A 58 -17.29 -18.73 36.38
C ILE A 58 -18.69 -18.26 36.03
N THR A 59 -19.17 -17.26 36.77
CA THR A 59 -20.43 -16.57 36.50
C THR A 59 -20.12 -15.23 35.86
N PHE A 60 -20.63 -15.00 34.67
CA PHE A 60 -20.54 -13.75 33.95
C PHE A 60 -21.89 -13.02 33.96
N LYS A 61 -21.87 -11.70 34.04
CA LYS A 61 -23.01 -10.85 33.68
C LYS A 61 -22.86 -10.43 32.22
N ALA A 62 -23.87 -10.71 31.40
CA ALA A 62 -23.89 -10.26 30.01
C ALA A 62 -24.13 -8.75 29.94
N LEU A 63 -23.23 -8.00 29.35
CA LEU A 63 -23.35 -6.56 29.11
C LEU A 63 -24.11 -6.29 27.80
N LYS A 64 -24.01 -7.21 26.86
CA LYS A 64 -24.73 -7.23 25.56
C LYS A 64 -25.33 -8.61 25.35
N ASN A 65 -26.26 -8.76 24.40
CA ASN A 65 -26.81 -10.07 24.04
C ASN A 65 -25.68 -11.02 23.59
N VAL A 66 -25.65 -12.20 24.16
CA VAL A 66 -24.75 -13.30 23.83
C VAL A 66 -25.52 -14.32 23.02
N ASN A 67 -24.96 -14.81 21.94
CA ASN A 67 -25.54 -15.90 21.15
C ASN A 67 -24.75 -17.18 21.37
N ARG A 68 -25.42 -18.30 21.28
CA ARG A 68 -24.75 -19.61 21.22
C ARG A 68 -23.74 -19.62 20.05
N GLY A 69 -22.51 -20.08 20.32
CA GLY A 69 -21.42 -20.04 19.35
C GLY A 69 -20.61 -18.73 19.33
N ASP A 70 -20.97 -17.72 20.15
CA ASP A 70 -20.15 -16.53 20.33
C ASP A 70 -18.82 -16.90 21.00
N VAL A 71 -17.69 -16.38 20.48
CA VAL A 71 -16.35 -16.67 20.99
C VAL A 71 -15.84 -15.51 21.83
N PHE A 72 -15.35 -15.82 23.03
CA PHE A 72 -14.86 -14.87 24.02
C PHE A 72 -13.38 -15.11 24.32
N GLU A 73 -12.59 -14.02 24.35
CA GLU A 73 -11.16 -14.08 24.66
C GLU A 73 -10.92 -14.13 26.17
N ILE A 74 -10.13 -15.10 26.61
CA ILE A 74 -9.62 -15.20 27.99
C ILE A 74 -8.29 -14.46 28.09
N ASP A 75 -7.36 -14.79 27.20
CA ASP A 75 -6.05 -14.16 27.03
C ASP A 75 -5.60 -14.28 25.54
N LYS A 76 -4.35 -13.93 25.23
CA LYS A 76 -3.83 -13.94 23.86
C LYS A 76 -3.87 -15.31 23.18
N GLU A 77 -3.87 -16.40 23.95
CA GLU A 77 -3.78 -17.78 23.45
C GLU A 77 -5.06 -18.56 23.67
N HIS A 78 -5.93 -18.13 24.58
CA HIS A 78 -7.09 -18.90 25.02
C HIS A 78 -8.40 -18.14 24.82
N SER A 79 -9.40 -18.88 24.40
CA SER A 79 -10.78 -18.41 24.23
C SER A 79 -11.77 -19.50 24.68
N PHE A 80 -13.04 -19.12 24.88
CA PHE A 80 -14.13 -20.06 25.06
C PHE A 80 -15.33 -19.67 24.21
N GLU A 81 -16.18 -20.65 23.92
CA GLU A 81 -17.41 -20.48 23.14
C GLU A 81 -18.63 -20.52 24.06
N SER A 82 -19.63 -19.67 23.80
CA SER A 82 -20.89 -19.71 24.54
C SER A 82 -21.74 -20.92 24.11
N GLY A 83 -22.13 -21.72 25.06
CA GLY A 83 -23.06 -22.83 24.83
C GLY A 83 -24.55 -22.45 24.81
N ALA A 84 -24.89 -21.17 25.10
CA ALA A 84 -26.25 -20.71 25.26
C ALA A 84 -26.46 -19.27 24.75
N ASP A 85 -27.71 -18.95 24.42
CA ASP A 85 -28.16 -17.58 24.20
C ASP A 85 -28.48 -16.95 25.55
N VAL A 86 -27.97 -15.72 25.79
CA VAL A 86 -28.18 -14.97 27.03
C VAL A 86 -28.46 -13.51 26.70
N ALA A 87 -29.56 -12.99 27.22
CA ALA A 87 -29.91 -11.58 27.03
C ALA A 87 -29.01 -10.66 27.87
N ALA A 88 -28.86 -9.42 27.41
CA ALA A 88 -28.16 -8.39 28.16
C ALA A 88 -28.74 -8.24 29.58
N GLY A 89 -27.89 -8.13 30.58
CA GLY A 89 -28.24 -8.06 31.99
C GLY A 89 -28.39 -9.41 32.70
N GLN A 90 -28.57 -10.51 31.96
CA GLN A 90 -28.64 -11.89 32.51
C GLN A 90 -27.25 -12.48 32.77
N THR A 91 -27.24 -13.64 33.40
CA THR A 91 -26.00 -14.35 33.76
C THR A 91 -25.73 -15.56 32.88
N LEU A 92 -24.46 -15.70 32.48
CA LEU A 92 -23.90 -16.88 31.81
C LEU A 92 -22.97 -17.60 32.78
N VAL A 93 -23.15 -18.91 32.96
CA VAL A 93 -22.27 -19.75 33.79
C VAL A 93 -21.47 -20.67 32.88
N VAL A 94 -20.14 -20.64 33.00
CA VAL A 94 -19.21 -21.44 32.20
C VAL A 94 -18.21 -22.12 33.13
N ASN A 95 -17.90 -23.38 32.85
CA ASN A 95 -16.84 -24.14 33.56
C ASN A 95 -15.55 -24.03 32.72
N LEU A 96 -14.52 -23.43 33.28
CA LEU A 96 -13.22 -23.22 32.62
C LEU A 96 -12.09 -23.68 33.56
N PRO A 97 -10.91 -24.01 33.05
CA PRO A 97 -9.74 -24.33 33.86
C PRO A 97 -9.41 -23.24 34.87
N LYS A 98 -9.08 -23.63 36.12
CA LYS A 98 -8.78 -22.70 37.23
C LYS A 98 -7.61 -21.77 36.96
N LYS A 99 -6.70 -22.16 36.08
CA LYS A 99 -5.49 -21.37 35.71
C LYS A 99 -5.76 -20.07 35.00
N TYR A 100 -6.96 -19.87 34.48
CA TYR A 100 -7.26 -18.66 33.70
C TYR A 100 -7.44 -17.43 34.58
N PRO A 101 -6.88 -16.26 34.20
CA PRO A 101 -6.89 -15.05 35.01
C PRO A 101 -8.23 -14.31 34.93
N LEU A 102 -9.34 -15.00 35.27
CA LEU A 102 -10.70 -14.47 35.25
C LEU A 102 -11.12 -14.10 36.68
N TYR A 103 -10.70 -12.91 37.13
CA TYR A 103 -11.04 -12.37 38.45
C TYR A 103 -12.32 -11.53 38.42
N GLU A 104 -12.96 -11.35 39.55
CA GLU A 104 -14.19 -10.56 39.69
C GLU A 104 -14.00 -9.12 39.18
N GLY A 105 -14.98 -8.63 38.44
CA GLY A 105 -14.95 -7.32 37.81
C GLY A 105 -14.27 -7.27 36.45
N ARG A 106 -13.51 -8.29 36.05
CA ARG A 106 -12.85 -8.31 34.74
C ARG A 106 -13.87 -8.31 33.59
N ILE A 107 -13.62 -7.46 32.60
CA ILE A 107 -14.36 -7.43 31.33
C ILE A 107 -13.76 -8.43 30.36
N VAL A 108 -14.61 -9.17 29.67
CA VAL A 108 -14.24 -10.17 28.66
C VAL A 108 -14.84 -9.76 27.32
N ASN A 109 -13.98 -9.72 26.30
CA ASN A 109 -14.35 -9.26 24.98
C ASN A 109 -14.85 -10.43 24.11
N ARG A 110 -15.93 -10.19 23.38
CA ARG A 110 -16.40 -11.07 22.34
C ARG A 110 -15.60 -10.82 21.06
N MET A 111 -14.90 -11.86 20.61
CA MET A 111 -14.07 -11.84 19.42
C MET A 111 -14.85 -12.24 18.15
N ASN A 112 -15.82 -13.14 18.31
CA ASN A 112 -16.64 -13.60 17.20
C ASN A 112 -18.12 -13.66 17.63
N ASN A 113 -19.02 -13.18 16.78
CA ASN A 113 -20.46 -13.29 16.95
C ASN A 113 -21.00 -14.29 15.94
N ALA A 114 -21.49 -15.41 16.43
CA ALA A 114 -22.00 -16.52 15.62
C ALA A 114 -23.14 -16.09 14.70
N LYS A 115 -24.08 -15.28 15.21
CA LYS A 115 -25.24 -14.82 14.43
C LYS A 115 -24.85 -13.93 13.27
N ILE A 116 -23.92 -12.99 13.48
CA ILE A 116 -23.43 -12.13 12.38
C ILE A 116 -22.60 -12.94 11.38
N LYS A 117 -21.77 -13.87 11.87
CA LYS A 117 -21.00 -14.74 10.97
C LYS A 117 -21.91 -15.58 10.07
N ALA A 118 -22.97 -16.16 10.63
CA ALA A 118 -23.98 -16.87 9.85
C ALA A 118 -24.67 -15.93 8.84
N TYR A 119 -25.13 -14.78 9.29
CA TYR A 119 -25.76 -13.79 8.41
C TYR A 119 -24.87 -13.37 7.24
N VAL A 120 -23.59 -13.12 7.49
CA VAL A 120 -22.62 -12.76 6.43
C VAL A 120 -22.39 -13.95 5.50
N ALA A 121 -22.29 -15.17 6.04
CA ALA A 121 -22.13 -16.36 5.22
C ALA A 121 -23.35 -16.57 4.30
N ASP A 122 -24.56 -16.41 4.85
CA ASP A 122 -25.82 -16.67 4.13
C ASP A 122 -26.17 -15.58 3.09
N ASN A 123 -25.67 -14.34 3.30
CA ASN A 123 -26.11 -13.21 2.47
C ASN A 123 -25.00 -12.60 1.59
N TYR A 124 -23.72 -12.88 1.87
CA TYR A 124 -22.61 -12.23 1.16
C TYR A 124 -21.50 -13.19 0.70
N VAL A 125 -21.18 -14.23 1.51
CA VAL A 125 -20.10 -15.15 1.16
C VAL A 125 -20.58 -16.16 0.13
N GLY A 126 -19.92 -16.21 -1.01
CA GLY A 126 -20.28 -17.13 -2.10
C GLY A 126 -21.54 -16.76 -2.87
N ILE A 127 -22.18 -15.62 -2.56
CA ILE A 127 -23.33 -15.10 -3.31
C ILE A 127 -22.80 -14.14 -4.37
N THR A 128 -22.98 -14.51 -5.62
CA THR A 128 -22.77 -13.58 -6.73
C THR A 128 -23.99 -12.67 -6.85
N PRO A 129 -23.83 -11.33 -6.71
CA PRO A 129 -24.92 -10.39 -6.94
C PRO A 129 -25.51 -10.61 -8.34
N LYS A 130 -26.84 -10.64 -8.42
CA LYS A 130 -27.54 -10.77 -9.70
C LYS A 130 -28.15 -9.43 -10.10
N LEU A 131 -28.18 -9.18 -11.40
CA LEU A 131 -28.82 -8.00 -11.98
C LEU A 131 -30.32 -8.29 -12.14
N HIS A 132 -31.16 -7.39 -11.67
CA HIS A 132 -32.61 -7.50 -11.76
C HIS A 132 -33.06 -6.96 -13.12
N VAL A 133 -33.74 -7.78 -13.89
CA VAL A 133 -34.19 -7.47 -15.25
C VAL A 133 -35.71 -7.70 -15.37
N ASP A 134 -36.33 -6.94 -16.22
CA ASP A 134 -37.72 -7.16 -16.61
C ASP A 134 -37.78 -7.81 -17.99
N MET A 135 -38.79 -8.64 -18.21
CA MET A 135 -39.00 -9.33 -19.49
C MET A 135 -40.40 -9.11 -20.03
N ARG A 136 -40.49 -8.90 -21.35
CA ARG A 136 -41.78 -8.86 -22.08
C ARG A 136 -41.76 -9.91 -23.17
N LEU A 137 -42.68 -10.87 -23.07
CA LEU A 137 -42.90 -11.91 -24.06
C LEU A 137 -44.16 -11.59 -24.88
N VAL A 138 -44.06 -11.58 -26.22
CA VAL A 138 -45.21 -11.39 -27.13
C VAL A 138 -45.39 -12.68 -27.93
N VAL A 139 -46.62 -13.23 -27.84
CA VAL A 139 -47.05 -14.49 -28.46
C VAL A 139 -48.33 -14.25 -29.22
N ARG A 140 -48.25 -14.02 -30.53
CA ARG A 140 -49.39 -13.78 -31.41
C ARG A 140 -49.52 -14.86 -32.46
N LYS A 141 -50.72 -15.28 -32.78
CA LYS A 141 -51.00 -16.29 -33.76
C LYS A 141 -50.51 -15.86 -35.16
N ASN A 142 -49.78 -16.75 -35.85
CA ASN A 142 -49.17 -16.55 -37.16
C ASN A 142 -48.07 -15.47 -37.22
N GLU A 143 -47.58 -15.01 -36.06
CA GLU A 143 -46.41 -14.12 -35.94
C GLU A 143 -45.26 -14.83 -35.27
N ASN A 144 -44.08 -14.28 -35.44
CA ASN A 144 -42.89 -14.77 -34.72
C ASN A 144 -42.99 -14.43 -33.22
N ILE A 145 -42.78 -15.41 -32.37
CA ILE A 145 -42.67 -15.18 -30.94
C ILE A 145 -41.51 -14.25 -30.67
N SER A 146 -41.67 -13.26 -29.80
CA SER A 146 -40.60 -12.33 -29.45
C SER A 146 -40.45 -12.16 -27.94
N LEU A 147 -39.21 -12.09 -27.47
CA LEU A 147 -38.87 -11.85 -26.06
C LEU A 147 -37.94 -10.65 -25.97
N THR A 148 -38.34 -9.66 -25.19
CA THR A 148 -37.55 -8.47 -24.87
C THR A 148 -37.11 -8.53 -23.40
N VAL A 149 -35.86 -8.25 -23.13
CA VAL A 149 -35.33 -8.01 -21.79
C VAL A 149 -34.98 -6.54 -21.63
N MET A 150 -35.27 -6.00 -20.45
CA MET A 150 -35.06 -4.59 -20.11
C MET A 150 -34.19 -4.50 -18.85
N TYR A 151 -33.20 -3.64 -18.89
CA TYR A 151 -32.29 -3.37 -17.77
C TYR A 151 -31.72 -1.95 -17.89
N ASP A 152 -31.98 -1.09 -16.91
CA ASP A 152 -31.43 0.27 -16.82
C ASP A 152 -31.51 1.07 -18.14
N GLY A 153 -32.68 1.06 -18.76
CA GLY A 153 -32.92 1.74 -20.03
C GLY A 153 -32.40 1.03 -21.28
N ILE A 154 -31.77 -0.13 -21.12
CA ILE A 154 -31.27 -0.96 -22.23
C ILE A 154 -32.32 -2.01 -22.56
N GLU A 155 -32.72 -2.10 -23.83
CA GLU A 155 -33.62 -3.13 -24.33
C GLU A 155 -32.92 -4.03 -25.34
N LYS A 156 -33.11 -5.36 -25.20
CA LYS A 156 -32.65 -6.37 -26.18
C LYS A 156 -33.81 -7.29 -26.50
N THR A 157 -34.03 -7.53 -27.78
CA THR A 157 -35.12 -8.36 -28.28
C THR A 157 -34.61 -9.50 -29.13
N CYS A 158 -35.11 -10.70 -28.88
CA CYS A 158 -34.92 -11.87 -29.70
C CYS A 158 -36.24 -12.38 -30.26
N THR A 159 -36.23 -12.77 -31.52
CA THR A 159 -37.41 -13.39 -32.20
C THR A 159 -37.17 -14.88 -32.40
N GLY A 160 -38.22 -15.65 -32.29
CA GLY A 160 -38.20 -17.10 -32.49
C GLY A 160 -39.04 -17.56 -33.65
N GLU A 161 -39.59 -18.77 -33.55
CA GLU A 161 -40.40 -19.41 -34.58
C GLU A 161 -41.82 -18.78 -34.68
N ILE A 162 -42.52 -19.09 -35.77
CA ILE A 162 -43.90 -18.65 -35.96
C ILE A 162 -44.84 -19.44 -35.04
N VAL A 163 -45.66 -18.72 -34.32
CA VAL A 163 -46.64 -19.29 -33.40
C VAL A 163 -47.83 -19.87 -34.15
N THR A 164 -48.18 -21.12 -33.83
CA THR A 164 -49.30 -21.84 -34.46
C THR A 164 -50.40 -22.12 -33.44
N GLU A 165 -51.59 -22.49 -33.95
CA GLU A 165 -52.72 -22.91 -33.12
C GLU A 165 -52.45 -24.22 -32.37
N ALA A 166 -52.88 -24.31 -31.14
CA ALA A 166 -52.73 -25.50 -30.32
C ALA A 166 -53.68 -26.62 -30.79
N GLN A 167 -53.13 -27.80 -31.10
CA GLN A 167 -53.91 -28.97 -31.47
C GLN A 167 -54.52 -29.70 -30.24
N SER A 168 -53.96 -29.56 -29.04
CA SER A 168 -54.41 -30.25 -27.86
C SER A 168 -54.43 -29.35 -26.61
N ARG A 169 -53.28 -28.82 -26.17
CA ARG A 169 -53.15 -28.00 -24.97
C ARG A 169 -52.59 -26.63 -25.34
N PRO A 170 -53.36 -25.55 -25.16
CA PRO A 170 -52.87 -24.20 -25.38
C PRO A 170 -51.85 -23.80 -24.28
N ALA A 171 -50.97 -22.85 -24.61
CA ALA A 171 -50.06 -22.26 -23.65
C ALA A 171 -50.83 -21.43 -22.61
N SER A 172 -50.37 -21.47 -21.35
CA SER A 172 -50.91 -20.61 -20.30
C SER A 172 -49.87 -19.56 -19.89
N GLU A 173 -50.36 -18.37 -19.58
CA GLU A 173 -49.53 -17.24 -19.14
C GLU A 173 -48.66 -17.63 -17.92
N GLU A 174 -49.27 -18.27 -16.93
CA GLU A 174 -48.58 -18.71 -15.70
C GLU A 174 -47.39 -19.65 -15.97
N GLU A 175 -47.56 -20.60 -16.91
CA GLU A 175 -46.49 -21.51 -17.31
C GLU A 175 -45.35 -20.78 -18.06
N LEU A 176 -45.68 -19.79 -18.87
CA LEU A 176 -44.72 -18.97 -19.60
C LEU A 176 -43.92 -18.09 -18.62
N VAL A 177 -44.60 -17.36 -17.74
CA VAL A 177 -43.95 -16.55 -16.67
C VAL A 177 -43.02 -17.40 -15.82
N LYS A 178 -43.50 -18.58 -15.37
CA LYS A 178 -42.68 -19.52 -14.59
C LYS A 178 -41.43 -19.95 -15.34
N ASN A 179 -41.49 -20.12 -16.65
CA ASN A 179 -40.34 -20.51 -17.46
C ASN A 179 -39.40 -19.33 -17.78
N LEU A 180 -39.90 -18.11 -17.88
CA LEU A 180 -39.10 -16.89 -18.01
C LEU A 180 -38.27 -16.63 -16.75
N LYS A 181 -38.86 -16.80 -15.57
CA LYS A 181 -38.17 -16.59 -14.28
C LYS A 181 -37.04 -17.60 -13.95
N LYS A 182 -36.89 -18.69 -14.71
CA LYS A 182 -35.86 -19.72 -14.51
C LYS A 182 -34.52 -19.32 -15.14
N THR A 183 -33.83 -18.33 -14.60
CA THR A 183 -32.56 -17.81 -15.16
C THR A 183 -31.32 -18.66 -14.85
N GLY A 184 -31.41 -19.66 -13.95
CA GLY A 184 -30.32 -20.59 -13.64
C GLY A 184 -29.05 -19.90 -13.10
N ASP A 185 -27.90 -20.28 -13.64
CA ASP A 185 -26.59 -19.77 -13.23
C ASP A 185 -26.19 -18.47 -13.92
N THR A 186 -27.13 -17.81 -14.63
CA THR A 186 -26.85 -16.50 -15.22
C THR A 186 -26.70 -15.42 -14.15
N CYS A 187 -26.05 -14.31 -14.50
CA CYS A 187 -25.93 -13.14 -13.63
C CYS A 187 -27.24 -12.35 -13.48
N PHE A 188 -28.36 -12.85 -14.01
CA PHE A 188 -29.64 -12.15 -14.02
C PHE A 188 -30.71 -12.82 -13.16
N VAL A 189 -31.60 -12.00 -12.61
CA VAL A 189 -32.88 -12.41 -11.99
C VAL A 189 -33.99 -11.62 -12.64
N VAL A 190 -35.06 -12.33 -13.11
CA VAL A 190 -36.24 -11.69 -13.66
C VAL A 190 -37.14 -11.22 -12.52
N GLU A 191 -37.30 -9.90 -12.40
CA GLU A 191 -38.13 -9.27 -11.38
C GLU A 191 -39.58 -9.26 -11.84
N ASP A 192 -39.84 -8.68 -13.00
CA ASP A 192 -41.15 -8.68 -13.63
C ASP A 192 -41.14 -9.35 -15.01
N ALA A 193 -42.23 -10.05 -15.34
CA ALA A 193 -42.41 -10.77 -16.59
C ALA A 193 -43.81 -10.57 -17.15
N GLU A 194 -43.92 -9.64 -18.10
CA GLU A 194 -45.17 -9.38 -18.85
C GLU A 194 -45.31 -10.38 -20.01
N VAL A 195 -46.46 -10.98 -20.17
CA VAL A 195 -46.77 -11.89 -21.26
C VAL A 195 -48.03 -11.42 -22.00
N GLN A 196 -47.85 -11.12 -23.28
CA GLN A 196 -48.95 -10.81 -24.18
C GLN A 196 -49.24 -12.08 -25.03
N LEU A 197 -50.28 -12.80 -24.69
CA LEU A 197 -50.61 -14.11 -25.22
C LEU A 197 -51.97 -14.10 -25.91
N ASP A 198 -52.00 -14.53 -27.18
CA ASP A 198 -53.28 -14.80 -27.90
C ASP A 198 -53.88 -16.13 -27.42
N ASP A 199 -55.19 -16.23 -27.48
CA ASP A 199 -55.92 -17.43 -27.07
C ASP A 199 -55.66 -18.61 -28.04
N GLY A 200 -55.59 -19.82 -27.49
CA GLY A 200 -55.51 -21.05 -28.25
C GLY A 200 -54.20 -21.32 -28.96
N VAL A 201 -53.12 -20.67 -28.64
CA VAL A 201 -51.81 -20.84 -29.27
C VAL A 201 -50.95 -21.91 -28.60
N PHE A 202 -50.05 -22.52 -29.36
CA PHE A 202 -49.08 -23.50 -28.86
C PHE A 202 -47.66 -22.90 -28.78
N VAL A 203 -47.04 -23.02 -27.62
CA VAL A 203 -45.66 -22.56 -27.38
C VAL A 203 -44.85 -23.66 -26.70
N PRO A 204 -43.92 -24.31 -27.38
CA PRO A 204 -43.01 -25.28 -26.78
C PRO A 204 -42.11 -24.65 -25.72
N VAL A 205 -41.94 -25.28 -24.56
CA VAL A 205 -41.06 -24.82 -23.50
C VAL A 205 -39.61 -24.63 -23.99
N GLY A 206 -39.19 -25.44 -24.98
CA GLY A 206 -37.90 -25.32 -25.62
C GLY A 206 -37.65 -23.96 -26.30
N TRP A 207 -38.71 -23.36 -26.88
CA TRP A 207 -38.60 -22.03 -27.51
C TRP A 207 -38.36 -20.94 -26.46
N ILE A 208 -39.08 -20.98 -25.34
CA ILE A 208 -38.88 -20.04 -24.22
C ILE A 208 -37.46 -20.14 -23.66
N LYS A 209 -36.98 -21.37 -23.46
CA LYS A 209 -35.59 -21.58 -23.01
C LYS A 209 -34.55 -20.99 -23.96
N LYS A 210 -34.73 -21.19 -25.27
CA LYS A 210 -33.83 -20.68 -26.31
C LYS A 210 -33.86 -19.16 -26.39
N LEU A 211 -35.06 -18.56 -26.44
CA LEU A 211 -35.25 -17.11 -26.48
C LEU A 211 -34.64 -16.43 -25.24
N ARG A 212 -34.97 -16.93 -24.06
CA ARG A 212 -34.43 -16.41 -22.80
C ARG A 212 -32.91 -16.45 -22.76
N ARG A 213 -32.31 -17.58 -23.14
CA ARG A 213 -30.85 -17.70 -23.20
C ARG A 213 -30.26 -16.67 -24.16
N ASN A 214 -30.79 -16.58 -25.37
CA ASN A 214 -30.25 -15.69 -26.40
C ASN A 214 -30.37 -14.20 -26.00
N VAL A 215 -31.52 -13.79 -25.45
CA VAL A 215 -31.74 -12.39 -25.07
C VAL A 215 -30.87 -11.97 -23.88
N LEU A 216 -30.69 -12.87 -22.90
CA LEU A 216 -29.80 -12.62 -21.75
C LEU A 216 -28.34 -12.58 -22.18
N GLU A 217 -27.92 -13.44 -23.09
CA GLU A 217 -26.56 -13.44 -23.65
C GLU A 217 -26.26 -12.15 -24.44
N GLN A 218 -27.24 -11.65 -25.21
CA GLN A 218 -27.11 -10.35 -25.88
C GLN A 218 -27.00 -9.19 -24.89
N LEU A 219 -27.82 -9.18 -23.81
CA LEU A 219 -27.74 -8.18 -22.78
C LEU A 219 -26.38 -8.23 -22.05
N GLU A 220 -25.93 -9.42 -21.66
CA GLU A 220 -24.65 -9.62 -20.99
C GLU A 220 -23.47 -9.13 -21.86
N THR A 221 -23.49 -9.47 -23.14
CA THR A 221 -22.48 -9.02 -24.11
C THR A 221 -22.47 -7.50 -24.23
N HIS A 222 -23.66 -6.88 -24.30
CA HIS A 222 -23.77 -5.43 -24.38
C HIS A 222 -23.22 -4.76 -23.10
N LEU A 223 -23.57 -5.27 -21.92
CA LEU A 223 -23.09 -4.75 -20.64
C LEU A 223 -21.57 -4.90 -20.52
N LYS A 224 -21.02 -6.04 -20.90
CA LYS A 224 -19.55 -6.23 -20.93
C LYS A 224 -18.86 -5.23 -21.84
N HIS A 225 -19.41 -5.02 -23.05
CA HIS A 225 -18.83 -4.06 -23.99
C HIS A 225 -18.93 -2.61 -23.50
N SER A 226 -20.00 -2.23 -22.80
CA SER A 226 -20.13 -0.89 -22.25
C SER A 226 -19.11 -0.57 -21.15
N LEU A 227 -18.57 -1.60 -20.48
CA LEU A 227 -17.54 -1.46 -19.46
C LEU A 227 -16.11 -1.43 -20.03
N VAL A 228 -15.96 -1.84 -21.29
CA VAL A 228 -14.64 -1.82 -21.96
C VAL A 228 -14.29 -0.37 -22.29
N ARG A 229 -13.26 0.14 -21.63
CA ARG A 229 -12.69 1.44 -22.00
C ARG A 229 -11.96 1.30 -23.33
N THR A 230 -12.29 2.16 -24.29
CA THR A 230 -11.46 2.32 -25.49
C THR A 230 -10.14 2.94 -25.08
N TYR A 231 -9.12 2.11 -25.04
CA TYR A 231 -7.76 2.55 -24.83
C TYR A 231 -7.19 2.98 -26.18
N ASN A 232 -7.09 4.28 -26.39
CA ASN A 232 -6.22 4.78 -27.45
C ASN A 232 -4.80 4.47 -27.01
N LYS A 233 -4.23 3.38 -27.55
CA LYS A 233 -2.81 3.06 -27.33
C LYS A 233 -2.03 4.31 -27.74
N PRO A 234 -1.40 5.05 -26.79
CA PRO A 234 -0.50 6.11 -27.20
C PRO A 234 0.55 5.43 -28.09
N GLU A 235 0.96 6.09 -29.15
CA GLU A 235 2.18 5.73 -29.85
C GLU A 235 3.34 6.00 -28.89
N CYS A 236 3.55 5.07 -27.95
CA CYS A 236 4.78 5.05 -27.20
C CYS A 236 5.84 4.62 -28.20
N ALA A 237 6.68 5.56 -28.61
CA ALA A 237 7.98 5.18 -29.15
C ALA A 237 8.61 4.24 -28.10
N GLU A 238 8.94 3.04 -28.50
CA GLU A 238 9.75 2.16 -27.64
C GLU A 238 11.01 2.96 -27.30
N PRO A 239 11.45 2.98 -26.03
CA PRO A 239 12.71 3.62 -25.69
C PRO A 239 13.78 3.07 -26.61
N ASP A 240 14.55 3.95 -27.20
CA ASP A 240 15.60 3.51 -28.14
C ASP A 240 16.64 2.72 -27.34
N ASP A 241 16.62 1.39 -27.44
CA ASP A 241 17.59 0.49 -26.79
C ASP A 241 19.05 0.78 -27.21
N ARG A 242 19.25 1.73 -28.15
CA ARG A 242 20.56 2.07 -28.71
C ARG A 242 21.42 3.00 -27.83
N GLU A 243 20.83 3.65 -26.82
CA GLU A 243 21.63 4.49 -25.91
C GLU A 243 22.48 3.68 -24.89
N ASN A 244 22.26 2.37 -24.76
CA ASN A 244 23.09 1.50 -23.91
C ASN A 244 24.38 0.99 -24.59
N THR A 245 24.72 1.51 -25.77
CA THR A 245 25.98 1.19 -26.46
C THR A 245 27.11 2.18 -26.19
N ASP A 246 26.98 3.00 -25.17
CA ASP A 246 28.15 3.75 -24.69
C ASP A 246 29.22 2.75 -24.24
N ASP A 247 30.38 2.81 -24.87
CA ASP A 247 31.59 2.13 -24.44
C ASP A 247 31.71 2.24 -22.91
N ASN A 248 31.48 1.12 -22.20
CA ASN A 248 31.60 1.00 -20.74
C ASN A 248 33.06 1.21 -20.25
N ASN A 249 33.77 2.14 -20.85
CA ASN A 249 35.17 2.44 -20.58
C ASN A 249 35.33 3.68 -19.69
N TYR A 250 34.39 3.91 -18.78
CA TYR A 250 34.57 4.94 -17.75
C TYR A 250 35.07 4.31 -16.45
N GLN A 251 35.96 5.01 -15.80
CA GLN A 251 36.44 4.63 -14.47
C GLN A 251 35.29 4.83 -13.47
N VAL A 252 34.86 3.75 -12.79
CA VAL A 252 33.87 3.83 -11.74
C VAL A 252 34.37 4.70 -10.61
N ARG A 253 33.55 5.63 -10.17
CA ARG A 253 33.85 6.60 -9.11
C ARG A 253 33.10 6.23 -7.83
N LYS A 254 33.48 6.83 -6.73
CA LYS A 254 32.93 6.56 -5.40
C LYS A 254 32.16 7.76 -4.88
N ALA A 255 31.05 7.50 -4.19
CA ALA A 255 30.29 8.48 -3.42
C ALA A 255 30.18 8.02 -1.97
N ALA A 256 30.17 8.97 -1.02
CA ALA A 256 29.98 8.68 0.40
C ALA A 256 28.83 9.50 0.96
N TYR A 257 27.84 8.82 1.55
CA TYR A 257 26.76 9.44 2.33
C TYR A 257 27.12 9.42 3.81
N LEU A 258 27.13 10.60 4.43
CA LEU A 258 27.71 10.85 5.75
C LEU A 258 26.73 11.56 6.66
N HIS A 259 26.80 11.23 7.95
CA HIS A 259 25.94 11.77 9.00
C HIS A 259 26.67 12.69 10.00
N ASP A 260 28.02 12.75 9.93
CA ASP A 260 28.85 13.57 10.83
C ASP A 260 29.95 14.32 10.06
N ILE A 261 30.24 15.56 10.49
CA ILE A 261 31.32 16.39 9.91
C ILE A 261 32.68 15.73 10.06
N ALA A 262 32.94 15.00 11.16
CA ALA A 262 34.21 14.29 11.37
C ALA A 262 34.48 13.24 10.29
N GLN A 263 33.44 12.69 9.67
CA GLN A 263 33.56 11.72 8.58
C GLN A 263 34.02 12.35 7.26
N VAL A 264 33.73 13.64 7.03
CA VAL A 264 33.92 14.33 5.75
C VAL A 264 35.40 14.30 5.32
N LYS A 265 36.32 14.66 6.22
CA LYS A 265 37.75 14.69 5.90
C LYS A 265 38.29 13.28 5.60
N LYS A 266 37.81 12.26 6.32
CA LYS A 266 38.19 10.87 6.10
C LYS A 266 37.71 10.36 4.74
N ALA A 267 36.45 10.59 4.40
CA ALA A 267 35.88 10.21 3.11
C ALA A 267 36.56 10.96 1.96
N ALA A 268 36.84 12.25 2.12
CA ALA A 268 37.51 13.07 1.10
C ALA A 268 38.97 12.63 0.83
N SER A 269 39.63 11.95 1.75
CA SER A 269 40.99 11.41 1.57
C SER A 269 41.03 10.09 0.80
N VAL A 270 39.90 9.43 0.58
CA VAL A 270 39.81 8.15 -0.14
C VAL A 270 39.94 8.39 -1.65
N SER A 271 40.84 7.66 -2.29
CA SER A 271 41.04 7.75 -3.75
C SER A 271 39.82 7.34 -4.52
N GLY A 272 39.46 8.11 -5.57
CA GLY A 272 38.34 7.84 -6.44
C GLY A 272 37.00 8.40 -5.92
N VAL A 273 36.96 9.09 -4.78
CA VAL A 273 35.78 9.79 -4.30
C VAL A 273 35.52 11.02 -5.17
N GLU A 274 34.38 11.05 -5.84
CA GLU A 274 33.92 12.16 -6.66
C GLU A 274 32.92 13.02 -5.92
N SER A 275 32.07 12.42 -5.07
CA SER A 275 30.99 13.14 -4.41
C SER A 275 30.78 12.69 -2.97
N ILE A 276 30.42 13.66 -2.14
CA ILE A 276 30.06 13.46 -0.73
C ILE A 276 28.64 13.99 -0.53
N TYR A 277 27.79 13.16 0.08
CA TYR A 277 26.42 13.49 0.41
C TYR A 277 26.32 13.75 1.91
N LEU A 278 25.92 14.95 2.31
CA LEU A 278 25.73 15.35 3.69
C LEU A 278 24.27 15.18 4.08
N ASP A 279 24.00 14.43 5.14
CA ASP A 279 22.62 14.28 5.64
C ASP A 279 22.06 15.63 6.04
N TYR A 280 20.80 15.90 5.69
CA TYR A 280 20.11 17.15 6.03
C TYR A 280 20.09 17.45 7.54
N LYS A 281 20.18 16.43 8.41
CA LYS A 281 20.24 16.58 9.87
C LYS A 281 21.48 17.38 10.28
N MET A 282 22.58 17.25 9.54
CA MET A 282 23.81 17.98 9.84
C MET A 282 23.59 19.50 9.84
N PHE A 283 22.66 20.00 9.03
CA PHE A 283 22.31 21.43 8.94
C PHE A 283 21.48 21.93 10.13
N TYR A 284 20.97 21.02 10.95
CA TYR A 284 20.33 21.35 12.23
C TYR A 284 21.26 21.17 13.43
N MET A 285 22.21 20.25 13.34
CA MET A 285 23.05 19.84 14.47
C MET A 285 24.40 20.58 14.54
N ASN A 286 24.88 21.12 13.41
CA ASN A 286 26.18 21.78 13.34
C ASN A 286 26.04 23.28 13.10
N ASP A 287 27.04 24.02 13.52
CA ASP A 287 27.17 25.44 13.19
C ASP A 287 27.56 25.64 11.70
N GLU A 288 27.14 26.78 11.18
CA GLU A 288 27.33 27.10 9.75
C GLU A 288 28.81 27.20 9.34
N ASN A 289 29.69 27.64 10.22
CA ASN A 289 31.13 27.75 9.90
C ASN A 289 31.78 26.38 9.72
N SER A 290 31.48 25.42 10.62
CA SER A 290 31.96 24.04 10.51
C SER A 290 31.48 23.37 9.22
N LEU A 291 30.22 23.59 8.82
CA LEU A 291 29.68 23.10 7.56
C LEU A 291 30.41 23.75 6.35
N LYS A 292 30.57 25.08 6.36
CA LYS A 292 31.30 25.80 5.30
C LYS A 292 32.73 25.32 5.14
N GLU A 293 33.43 25.07 6.24
CA GLU A 293 34.81 24.52 6.21
C GLU A 293 34.85 23.12 5.61
N ALA A 294 33.90 22.26 5.99
CA ALA A 294 33.77 20.90 5.44
C ALA A 294 33.50 20.92 3.93
N VAL A 295 32.57 21.77 3.48
CA VAL A 295 32.24 21.93 2.05
C VAL A 295 33.45 22.46 1.27
N LYS A 296 34.10 23.52 1.76
CA LYS A 296 35.32 24.08 1.14
C LYS A 296 36.44 23.04 1.06
N HIS A 297 36.62 22.21 2.10
CA HIS A 297 37.60 21.14 2.09
C HIS A 297 37.31 20.16 0.93
N CYS A 298 36.09 19.69 0.76
CA CYS A 298 35.71 18.82 -0.35
C CYS A 298 35.98 19.49 -1.71
N GLN A 299 35.50 20.72 -1.89
CA GLN A 299 35.64 21.47 -3.14
C GLN A 299 37.12 21.70 -3.52
N SER A 300 38.01 21.96 -2.53
CA SER A 300 39.45 22.10 -2.76
C SER A 300 40.13 20.83 -3.27
N HIS A 301 39.48 19.66 -3.08
CA HIS A 301 39.91 18.35 -3.59
C HIS A 301 39.16 17.94 -4.86
N GLY A 302 38.34 18.83 -5.45
CA GLY A 302 37.55 18.53 -6.65
C GLY A 302 36.34 17.63 -6.40
N ILE A 303 35.88 17.52 -5.14
CA ILE A 303 34.78 16.65 -4.73
C ILE A 303 33.49 17.45 -4.71
N TYR A 304 32.45 16.95 -5.38
CA TYR A 304 31.10 17.54 -5.36
C TYR A 304 30.40 17.25 -4.03
N VAL A 305 29.75 18.26 -3.47
CA VAL A 305 28.99 18.12 -2.22
C VAL A 305 27.51 18.26 -2.50
N TYR A 306 26.72 17.28 -2.08
CA TYR A 306 25.27 17.28 -2.17
C TYR A 306 24.65 17.28 -0.78
N MET A 307 23.52 17.96 -0.60
CA MET A 307 22.68 17.75 0.58
C MET A 307 21.69 16.62 0.32
N PHE A 308 21.73 15.61 1.16
CA PHE A 308 20.80 14.49 1.11
C PHE A 308 19.49 14.90 1.80
N LEU A 309 18.37 14.93 1.04
CA LEU A 309 17.10 15.48 1.49
C LEU A 309 16.27 14.49 2.32
N PRO A 310 15.32 14.94 3.17
CA PRO A 310 14.45 14.05 3.92
C PRO A 310 13.52 13.24 3.02
N HIS A 311 13.10 12.05 3.45
CA HIS A 311 12.23 11.16 2.64
C HIS A 311 10.86 11.77 2.32
N ILE A 312 10.26 12.48 3.27
CA ILE A 312 8.88 12.99 3.13
C ILE A 312 8.91 14.52 3.14
N LEU A 313 8.31 15.11 2.12
CA LEU A 313 8.03 16.54 2.06
C LEU A 313 6.52 16.74 1.95
N LYS A 314 5.95 17.57 2.83
CA LYS A 314 4.55 17.97 2.80
C LYS A 314 4.42 19.47 2.65
N ALA A 315 3.34 19.92 2.05
CA ALA A 315 3.06 21.34 1.84
C ALA A 315 3.16 22.17 3.14
N GLU A 316 2.68 21.62 4.26
CA GLU A 316 2.78 22.25 5.60
C GLU A 316 4.22 22.42 6.13
N LYS A 317 5.19 21.79 5.47
CA LYS A 317 6.61 21.81 5.82
C LYS A 317 7.47 22.57 4.82
N TYR A 318 6.88 23.15 3.78
CA TYR A 318 7.62 23.83 2.72
C TYR A 318 8.50 24.96 3.23
N ASP A 319 8.02 25.79 4.15
CA ASP A 319 8.84 26.89 4.71
C ASP A 319 10.08 26.38 5.44
N LYS A 320 9.92 25.30 6.23
CA LYS A 320 11.06 24.68 6.92
C LYS A 320 12.02 24.02 5.94
N PHE A 321 11.49 23.36 4.93
CA PHE A 321 12.28 22.73 3.89
C PHE A 321 13.04 23.78 3.06
N LYS A 322 12.39 24.89 2.72
CA LYS A 322 13.03 26.02 2.06
C LYS A 322 14.18 26.59 2.88
N CYS A 323 13.95 26.87 4.17
CA CYS A 323 15.00 27.35 5.08
C CYS A 323 16.18 26.38 5.18
N LEU A 324 15.91 25.06 5.15
CA LEU A 324 16.95 24.03 5.14
C LEU A 324 17.81 24.11 3.87
N CYS A 325 17.17 24.21 2.71
CA CYS A 325 17.87 24.34 1.42
C CYS A 325 18.65 25.67 1.32
N GLU A 326 18.10 26.78 1.86
CA GLU A 326 18.78 28.06 1.95
C GLU A 326 20.07 27.96 2.78
N LYS A 327 20.02 27.30 3.94
CA LYS A 327 21.23 27.05 4.75
C LYS A 327 22.31 26.26 3.98
N ALA A 328 21.88 25.27 3.17
CA ALA A 328 22.83 24.53 2.34
C ALA A 328 23.45 25.44 1.28
N SER A 329 22.66 26.27 0.63
CA SER A 329 23.14 27.27 -0.35
C SER A 329 24.12 28.27 0.28
N ASP A 330 23.83 28.76 1.49
CA ASP A 330 24.73 29.64 2.26
C ASP A 330 26.07 28.97 2.59
N CYS A 331 26.08 27.63 2.68
CA CYS A 331 27.29 26.83 2.85
C CYS A 331 28.02 26.55 1.51
N GLY A 332 27.48 26.99 0.37
CA GLY A 332 28.06 26.77 -0.96
C GLY A 332 27.61 25.45 -1.61
N ILE A 333 26.45 24.92 -1.24
CA ILE A 333 25.85 23.72 -1.81
C ILE A 333 24.66 24.11 -2.69
N ASP A 334 24.75 23.83 -3.98
CA ASP A 334 23.69 23.97 -4.99
C ASP A 334 23.23 22.62 -5.54
N ARG A 335 23.61 21.51 -4.87
CA ARG A 335 23.44 20.13 -5.28
C ARG A 335 22.65 19.34 -4.24
N PHE A 336 21.66 18.56 -4.68
CA PHE A 336 20.74 17.89 -3.78
C PHE A 336 20.51 16.42 -4.19
N VAL A 337 20.38 15.52 -3.21
CA VAL A 337 19.89 14.16 -3.43
C VAL A 337 18.41 14.14 -3.09
N CYS A 338 17.55 14.00 -4.10
CA CYS A 338 16.09 13.98 -3.97
C CYS A 338 15.58 12.58 -3.67
N ARG A 339 14.65 12.47 -2.72
CA ARG A 339 14.04 11.21 -2.28
C ARG A 339 12.58 11.04 -2.70
N ASN A 340 11.99 12.07 -3.28
CA ASN A 340 10.64 12.04 -3.82
C ASN A 340 10.47 13.10 -4.93
N ILE A 341 9.43 12.91 -5.75
CA ILE A 341 9.15 13.79 -6.91
C ILE A 341 8.76 15.22 -6.47
N GLU A 342 8.14 15.38 -5.30
CA GLU A 342 7.77 16.68 -4.74
C GLU A 342 8.98 17.60 -4.58
N GLN A 343 10.11 17.03 -4.17
CA GLN A 343 11.37 17.79 -4.02
C GLN A 343 11.91 18.28 -5.35
N ILE A 344 11.80 17.50 -6.41
CA ILE A 344 12.18 17.90 -7.76
C ILE A 344 11.34 19.10 -8.20
N GLY A 345 10.00 19.01 -8.00
CA GLY A 345 9.08 20.11 -8.30
C GLY A 345 9.37 21.38 -7.48
N PHE A 346 9.69 21.21 -6.18
CA PHE A 346 10.05 22.32 -5.30
C PHE A 346 11.34 23.04 -5.77
N LEU A 347 12.40 22.29 -6.02
CA LEU A 347 13.69 22.81 -6.46
C LEU A 347 13.62 23.45 -7.85
N GLY A 348 12.74 22.97 -8.72
CA GLY A 348 12.46 23.57 -10.03
C GLY A 348 11.50 24.76 -10.01
N SER A 349 10.90 25.10 -8.86
CA SER A 349 9.92 26.17 -8.75
C SER A 349 10.55 27.57 -8.85
N ASP A 350 9.75 28.55 -9.30
CA ASP A 350 10.19 29.97 -9.39
C ASP A 350 10.62 30.55 -8.04
N ASN A 351 10.09 30.02 -6.94
CA ASN A 351 10.47 30.45 -5.60
C ASN A 351 11.91 30.04 -5.25
N TRP A 352 12.37 28.91 -5.78
CA TRP A 352 13.73 28.43 -5.56
C TRP A 352 14.70 28.96 -6.62
N LYS A 353 14.29 29.04 -7.89
CA LYS A 353 15.13 29.57 -9.00
C LYS A 353 15.66 31.00 -8.78
N LYS A 354 15.00 31.77 -7.93
CA LYS A 354 15.51 33.07 -7.48
C LYS A 354 16.79 32.99 -6.64
N LEU A 355 17.08 31.83 -6.07
CA LEU A 355 18.23 31.61 -5.21
C LEU A 355 19.38 30.89 -5.93
N SER A 356 19.08 30.09 -6.96
CA SER A 356 20.07 29.38 -7.76
C SER A 356 19.52 29.10 -9.17
N ASP A 357 20.27 29.54 -10.19
CA ASP A 357 19.90 29.33 -11.60
C ASP A 357 20.21 27.90 -12.11
N ASN A 358 21.12 27.17 -11.44
CA ASN A 358 21.58 25.83 -11.85
C ASN A 358 21.53 24.87 -10.67
N VAL A 359 20.37 24.28 -10.45
CA VAL A 359 20.20 23.26 -9.40
C VAL A 359 20.55 21.89 -9.96
N HIS A 360 21.55 21.25 -9.37
CA HIS A 360 21.94 19.89 -9.69
C HIS A 360 21.29 18.89 -8.75
N ILE A 361 20.78 17.80 -9.28
CA ILE A 361 20.15 16.76 -8.47
C ILE A 361 20.64 15.35 -8.81
N ILE A 362 20.61 14.51 -7.80
CA ILE A 362 20.65 13.06 -7.90
C ILE A 362 19.33 12.54 -7.37
N THR A 363 18.74 11.54 -7.99
CA THR A 363 17.56 10.87 -7.43
C THR A 363 17.97 9.64 -6.65
N ASP A 364 17.46 9.52 -5.41
CA ASP A 364 17.72 8.39 -4.53
C ASP A 364 16.98 7.12 -4.97
N SER A 365 17.41 5.96 -4.49
CA SER A 365 16.78 4.65 -4.74
C SER A 365 15.28 4.61 -4.44
N SER A 366 14.79 5.48 -3.57
CA SER A 366 13.36 5.66 -3.26
C SER A 366 12.52 6.30 -4.39
N ILE A 367 13.18 6.83 -5.44
CA ILE A 367 12.52 7.24 -6.69
C ILE A 367 12.75 6.11 -7.71
N TYR A 368 11.91 5.12 -7.66
CA TYR A 368 12.06 3.82 -8.31
C TYR A 368 12.21 3.86 -9.84
N ILE A 369 13.44 3.72 -10.35
CA ILE A 369 13.73 3.54 -11.77
C ILE A 369 13.80 2.02 -12.12
N PHE A 370 12.67 1.32 -12.02
CA PHE A 370 12.59 -0.13 -12.23
C PHE A 370 12.77 -0.57 -13.69
N ASN A 371 12.65 0.36 -14.64
CA ASN A 371 12.75 0.07 -16.08
C ASN A 371 13.14 1.33 -16.85
N THR A 372 13.41 1.15 -18.15
CA THR A 372 13.79 2.22 -19.06
C THR A 372 12.73 3.32 -19.19
N PHE A 373 11.44 2.97 -19.16
CA PHE A 373 10.36 3.97 -19.21
C PHE A 373 10.35 4.87 -17.97
N ALA A 374 10.56 4.31 -16.78
CA ALA A 374 10.68 5.10 -15.56
C ALA A 374 11.89 6.03 -15.59
N LYS A 375 13.02 5.54 -16.14
CA LYS A 375 14.25 6.32 -16.34
C LYS A 375 14.02 7.51 -17.27
N GLU A 376 13.39 7.29 -18.42
CA GLU A 376 13.03 8.31 -19.40
C GLU A 376 12.05 9.34 -18.83
N GLU A 377 11.00 8.89 -18.17
CA GLU A 377 10.02 9.78 -17.56
C GLU A 377 10.66 10.68 -16.49
N LEU A 378 11.58 10.13 -15.69
CA LEU A 378 12.31 10.90 -14.69
C LEU A 378 13.20 11.98 -15.33
N ARG A 379 13.91 11.65 -16.43
CA ARG A 379 14.67 12.63 -17.20
C ARG A 379 13.75 13.75 -17.73
N ARG A 380 12.58 13.38 -18.26
CA ARG A 380 11.58 14.33 -18.76
C ARG A 380 11.05 15.23 -17.63
N LEU A 381 10.75 14.66 -16.45
CA LEU A 381 10.29 15.42 -15.29
C LEU A 381 11.34 16.43 -14.81
N CYS A 382 12.60 16.02 -14.72
CA CYS A 382 13.70 16.92 -14.32
C CYS A 382 13.91 18.05 -15.35
N SER A 383 13.89 17.71 -16.64
CA SER A 383 13.98 18.70 -17.71
C SER A 383 12.85 19.73 -17.66
N ASN A 384 11.61 19.27 -17.48
CA ASN A 384 10.44 20.14 -17.36
C ASN A 384 10.49 21.02 -16.11
N ALA A 385 11.04 20.51 -15.00
CA ALA A 385 11.27 21.29 -13.79
C ALA A 385 12.42 22.30 -13.95
N GLY A 386 13.27 22.13 -14.96
CA GLY A 386 14.46 22.95 -15.19
C GLY A 386 15.55 22.73 -14.15
N VAL A 387 15.70 21.48 -13.67
CA VAL A 387 16.79 21.03 -12.80
C VAL A 387 17.74 20.14 -13.61
N ILE A 388 19.02 20.14 -13.25
CA ILE A 388 20.05 19.32 -13.90
C ILE A 388 20.12 17.99 -13.18
N LEU A 389 19.75 16.90 -13.87
CA LEU A 389 19.84 15.55 -13.34
C LEU A 389 21.25 15.01 -13.57
N ASP A 390 22.06 14.91 -12.51
CA ASP A 390 23.43 14.41 -12.58
C ASP A 390 23.44 12.86 -12.64
N ARG A 391 22.65 12.21 -11.80
CA ARG A 391 22.58 10.74 -11.67
C ARG A 391 21.25 10.26 -11.12
N MET A 392 21.02 8.95 -11.29
CA MET A 392 19.88 8.21 -10.75
C MET A 392 20.39 7.00 -9.97
N THR A 393 20.01 6.89 -8.70
CA THR A 393 20.35 5.72 -7.88
C THR A 393 19.43 4.56 -8.20
N LEU A 394 20.01 3.39 -8.46
CA LEU A 394 19.27 2.17 -8.74
C LEU A 394 18.47 1.69 -7.52
N PRO A 395 17.26 1.13 -7.70
CA PRO A 395 16.48 0.55 -6.63
C PRO A 395 17.18 -0.60 -5.92
N LEU A 396 17.03 -0.69 -4.59
CA LEU A 396 17.62 -1.75 -3.76
C LEU A 396 16.92 -3.11 -3.94
N GLU A 397 15.75 -3.11 -4.58
CA GLU A 397 14.90 -4.29 -4.79
C GLU A 397 15.20 -5.05 -6.09
N LEU A 398 16.01 -4.49 -6.99
CA LEU A 398 16.38 -5.13 -8.24
C LEU A 398 17.61 -6.03 -8.07
N THR A 399 17.59 -7.16 -8.76
CA THR A 399 18.77 -8.02 -8.89
C THR A 399 19.80 -7.43 -9.88
N ASP A 400 21.02 -7.95 -9.84
CA ASP A 400 22.07 -7.62 -10.81
C ASP A 400 21.63 -7.79 -12.28
N LYS A 401 20.77 -8.77 -12.54
CA LYS A 401 20.23 -9.04 -13.89
C LYS A 401 19.13 -8.07 -14.29
N GLU A 402 18.25 -7.74 -13.37
CA GLU A 402 17.12 -6.82 -13.61
C GLU A 402 17.58 -5.37 -13.75
N MET A 403 18.73 -5.00 -13.15
CA MET A 403 19.32 -3.68 -13.30
C MET A 403 19.90 -3.42 -14.69
N LYS A 404 20.35 -4.48 -15.42
CA LYS A 404 21.06 -4.34 -16.71
C LYS A 404 20.40 -3.41 -17.72
N PRO A 405 19.06 -3.43 -17.93
CA PRO A 405 18.42 -2.54 -18.91
C PRO A 405 18.44 -1.06 -18.51
N VAL A 406 18.63 -0.75 -17.23
CA VAL A 406 18.57 0.64 -16.71
C VAL A 406 19.93 1.20 -16.33
N ILE A 407 20.97 0.35 -16.25
CA ILE A 407 22.36 0.76 -15.98
C ILE A 407 22.87 1.65 -17.12
N GLY A 408 23.72 2.63 -16.77
CA GLY A 408 24.38 3.52 -17.73
C GLY A 408 25.30 4.53 -17.04
N SER A 409 25.89 5.41 -17.83
CA SER A 409 26.82 6.46 -17.39
C SER A 409 26.21 7.48 -16.43
N ASP A 410 24.88 7.45 -16.26
CA ASP A 410 24.08 8.31 -15.39
C ASP A 410 23.48 7.56 -14.19
N THR A 411 23.96 6.35 -13.88
CA THR A 411 23.43 5.56 -12.78
C THR A 411 24.42 5.32 -11.64
N GLU A 412 23.87 5.21 -10.44
CA GLU A 412 24.58 4.99 -9.19
C GLU A 412 24.02 3.76 -8.47
N LEU A 413 24.88 2.93 -7.87
CA LEU A 413 24.52 1.76 -7.07
C LEU A 413 24.93 1.94 -5.62
N VAL A 414 24.01 1.70 -4.68
CA VAL A 414 24.33 1.60 -3.25
C VAL A 414 24.99 0.26 -2.98
N VAL A 415 26.21 0.27 -2.46
CA VAL A 415 27.00 -0.96 -2.22
C VAL A 415 27.25 -1.25 -0.74
N TYR A 416 27.04 -0.27 0.12
CA TYR A 416 27.20 -0.43 1.56
C TYR A 416 26.30 0.54 2.32
N GLY A 417 25.66 0.06 3.38
CA GLY A 417 24.94 0.91 4.31
C GLY A 417 23.66 0.32 4.89
N ASN A 418 22.94 1.13 5.65
CA ASN A 418 21.69 0.74 6.28
C ASN A 418 20.53 0.76 5.29
N VAL A 419 19.81 -0.36 5.17
CA VAL A 419 18.64 -0.45 4.28
C VAL A 419 17.37 0.01 5.00
N PRO A 420 16.67 1.04 4.49
CA PRO A 420 15.38 1.45 5.03
C PRO A 420 14.30 0.43 4.63
N LEU A 421 13.71 -0.23 5.63
CA LEU A 421 12.60 -1.17 5.45
C LEU A 421 11.24 -0.48 5.46
N MET A 422 11.13 0.65 6.14
CA MET A 422 9.90 1.42 6.23
C MET A 422 10.21 2.89 6.51
N VAL A 423 9.54 3.76 5.77
CA VAL A 423 9.51 5.20 6.05
C VAL A 423 8.11 5.57 6.48
N SER A 424 7.96 6.28 7.61
CA SER A 424 6.66 6.60 8.16
C SER A 424 6.63 7.99 8.81
N GLU A 425 5.50 8.65 8.66
CA GLU A 425 5.19 9.90 9.34
C GLU A 425 4.70 9.70 10.78
N GLN A 426 4.32 8.47 11.14
CA GLN A 426 3.88 8.08 12.48
C GLN A 426 5.09 7.79 13.38
N CYS A 427 5.54 8.81 14.12
CA CYS A 427 6.68 8.66 15.01
C CYS A 427 6.38 7.74 16.20
N VAL A 428 7.20 6.70 16.40
CA VAL A 428 7.08 5.74 17.51
C VAL A 428 7.13 6.44 18.86
N ARG A 429 8.09 7.37 19.09
CA ARG A 429 8.20 8.12 20.35
C ARG A 429 6.94 8.94 20.63
N ARG A 430 6.39 9.63 19.62
CA ARG A 430 5.16 10.41 19.75
C ARG A 430 3.95 9.52 20.01
N THR A 431 3.88 8.35 19.37
CA THR A 431 2.82 7.37 19.57
C THR A 431 2.78 6.86 21.01
N TYR A 432 3.92 6.59 21.61
CA TYR A 432 4.01 6.17 23.01
C TYR A 432 4.01 7.33 24.03
N GLY A 433 3.90 8.59 23.59
CA GLY A 433 3.92 9.76 24.46
C GLY A 433 5.29 10.02 25.10
N ARG A 434 6.37 9.54 24.50
CA ARG A 434 7.76 9.68 24.95
C ARG A 434 8.60 10.59 24.05
N CYS A 435 7.94 11.45 23.28
CA CYS A 435 8.63 12.42 22.41
C CYS A 435 9.15 13.57 23.26
N ASP A 436 10.44 13.79 23.25
CA ASP A 436 11.17 14.91 23.87
C ASP A 436 11.68 15.92 22.84
N GLY A 437 11.35 15.72 21.54
CA GLY A 437 11.82 16.56 20.43
C GLY A 437 13.27 16.28 20.03
N SER A 438 13.96 15.36 20.69
CA SER A 438 15.34 15.01 20.34
C SER A 438 15.41 14.14 19.09
N TRP A 439 16.48 14.33 18.33
CA TRP A 439 16.91 13.45 17.27
C TRP A 439 17.59 12.22 17.88
N GLY A 440 17.57 11.12 17.18
CA GLY A 440 18.28 9.93 17.60
C GLY A 440 17.59 8.64 17.19
N SER A 441 18.27 7.54 17.42
CA SER A 441 17.80 6.19 17.10
C SER A 441 17.30 5.46 18.34
N ILE A 442 16.41 4.49 18.13
CA ILE A 442 16.01 3.49 19.12
C ILE A 442 16.05 2.11 18.49
N ASN A 443 16.54 1.13 19.24
CA ASN A 443 16.52 -0.25 18.77
C ASN A 443 15.20 -0.91 19.17
N ILE A 444 14.61 -1.65 18.25
CA ILE A 444 13.42 -2.48 18.46
C ILE A 444 13.74 -3.93 18.12
N THR A 445 13.13 -4.85 18.85
CA THR A 445 13.32 -6.28 18.62
C THR A 445 12.04 -6.88 18.06
N GLY A 446 12.15 -7.56 16.95
CA GLY A 446 11.04 -8.29 16.33
C GLY A 446 10.70 -9.58 17.07
N PRO A 447 9.54 -10.21 16.74
CA PRO A 447 9.04 -11.40 17.43
C PRO A 447 9.98 -12.61 17.39
N LYS A 448 10.86 -12.69 16.39
CA LYS A 448 11.83 -13.77 16.20
C LYS A 448 13.25 -13.41 16.67
N GLY A 449 13.40 -12.30 17.41
CA GLY A 449 14.69 -11.83 17.90
C GLY A 449 15.46 -10.95 16.91
N SER A 450 14.92 -10.66 15.73
CA SER A 450 15.53 -9.73 14.77
C SER A 450 15.63 -8.33 15.36
N SER A 451 16.74 -7.66 15.17
CA SER A 451 16.96 -6.28 15.61
C SER A 451 16.70 -5.31 14.46
N TYR A 452 16.12 -4.17 14.77
CA TYR A 452 15.89 -3.08 13.83
C TYR A 452 16.22 -1.77 14.50
N THR A 453 16.74 -0.81 13.72
CA THR A 453 16.97 0.54 14.21
C THR A 453 15.90 1.48 13.68
N VAL A 454 15.26 2.21 14.56
CA VAL A 454 14.30 3.27 14.21
C VAL A 454 15.00 4.61 14.35
N GLU A 455 15.22 5.29 13.24
CA GLU A 455 15.80 6.63 13.21
C GLU A 455 14.71 7.68 13.23
N SER A 456 14.70 8.53 14.24
CA SER A 456 13.78 9.67 14.33
C SER A 456 14.34 10.84 13.54
N MET A 457 13.60 11.25 12.52
CA MET A 457 13.91 12.42 11.71
C MET A 457 12.93 13.54 12.04
N CYS A 458 12.95 14.02 13.29
CA CYS A 458 12.00 15.00 13.80
C CYS A 458 11.65 16.08 12.78
N GLU A 459 10.36 16.47 12.69
CA GLU A 459 9.78 17.38 11.71
C GLU A 459 9.38 16.74 10.35
N PHE A 460 10.10 15.73 9.84
CA PHE A 460 9.83 15.17 8.52
C PHE A 460 9.25 13.75 8.59
N CYS A 461 9.97 12.80 9.16
CA CYS A 461 9.50 11.41 9.24
C CYS A 461 10.37 10.59 10.22
N TYR A 462 10.14 9.27 10.29
CA TYR A 462 11.11 8.32 10.82
C TYR A 462 11.30 7.16 9.82
N SER A 463 12.46 6.51 9.91
CA SER A 463 12.77 5.30 9.13
C SER A 463 13.03 4.14 10.07
N VAL A 464 12.57 2.96 9.67
CA VAL A 464 12.96 1.69 10.28
C VAL A 464 14.00 1.07 9.38
N MET A 465 15.20 0.92 9.91
CA MET A 465 16.33 0.36 9.19
C MET A 465 16.47 -1.13 9.48
N ASN A 466 16.94 -1.89 8.51
CA ASN A 466 17.31 -3.29 8.72
C ASN A 466 18.39 -3.40 9.82
N GLY A 467 18.37 -4.50 10.56
CA GLY A 467 19.38 -4.78 11.58
C GLY A 467 20.74 -5.19 11.01
N GLU A 468 20.73 -5.67 9.77
CA GLU A 468 21.94 -6.00 9.01
C GLU A 468 22.16 -4.99 7.89
N LYS A 469 23.39 -4.54 7.71
CA LYS A 469 23.74 -3.62 6.63
C LYS A 469 23.77 -4.33 5.29
N LEU A 470 23.38 -3.63 4.23
CA LEU A 470 23.72 -4.01 2.86
C LEU A 470 25.24 -3.98 2.73
N ASN A 471 25.79 -5.02 2.14
CA ASN A 471 27.21 -5.10 1.88
C ASN A 471 27.51 -5.85 0.57
N LEU A 472 27.73 -5.09 -0.49
CA LEU A 472 28.13 -5.57 -1.80
C LEU A 472 29.61 -5.30 -2.10
N THR A 473 30.40 -4.89 -1.09
CA THR A 473 31.80 -4.50 -1.29
C THR A 473 32.72 -5.64 -1.78
N LYS A 474 32.26 -6.89 -1.64
CA LYS A 474 32.95 -8.09 -2.13
C LYS A 474 32.28 -8.71 -3.39
N GLU A 475 31.22 -8.11 -3.91
CA GLU A 475 30.47 -8.60 -5.06
C GLU A 475 30.93 -7.94 -6.39
N ASN A 476 32.16 -7.39 -6.43
CA ASN A 476 32.71 -6.67 -7.58
C ASN A 476 31.75 -5.60 -8.14
N PRO A 477 31.26 -4.67 -7.33
CA PRO A 477 30.25 -3.70 -7.77
C PRO A 477 30.75 -2.79 -8.89
N GLU A 478 32.07 -2.66 -9.07
CA GLU A 478 32.68 -1.89 -10.14
C GLU A 478 32.47 -2.53 -11.53
N GLU A 479 32.18 -3.83 -11.58
CA GLU A 479 31.91 -4.56 -12.83
C GLU A 479 30.43 -4.50 -13.26
N CYS A 480 29.55 -3.94 -12.41
CA CYS A 480 28.12 -3.85 -12.69
C CYS A 480 27.77 -2.89 -13.84
N GLY A 481 28.68 -2.01 -14.25
CA GLY A 481 28.46 -1.05 -15.33
C GLY A 481 27.79 0.27 -14.90
N VAL A 482 27.74 0.57 -13.61
CA VAL A 482 27.32 1.88 -13.07
C VAL A 482 28.47 2.88 -13.08
N CYS A 483 28.18 4.17 -13.16
CA CYS A 483 29.25 5.20 -13.16
C CYS A 483 29.75 5.53 -11.75
N VAL A 484 28.91 5.31 -10.72
CA VAL A 484 29.26 5.60 -9.33
C VAL A 484 28.78 4.48 -8.42
N ILE A 485 29.59 4.10 -7.44
CA ILE A 485 29.21 3.25 -6.32
C ILE A 485 29.12 4.08 -5.05
N ARG A 486 27.99 3.95 -4.32
CA ARG A 486 27.70 4.73 -3.13
C ARG A 486 27.85 3.91 -1.85
N TYR A 487 28.59 4.47 -0.89
CA TYR A 487 28.75 3.95 0.46
C TYR A 487 27.99 4.83 1.44
N GLU A 488 27.21 4.26 2.33
CA GLU A 488 26.41 4.96 3.34
C GLU A 488 26.94 4.62 4.74
N PHE A 489 27.43 5.63 5.47
CA PHE A 489 28.03 5.46 6.79
C PHE A 489 27.16 6.08 7.86
N ASP A 490 26.86 5.34 8.93
CA ASP A 490 26.25 5.91 10.12
C ASP A 490 27.28 6.69 10.98
N GLU A 491 26.80 7.41 12.01
CA GLU A 491 27.66 8.27 12.85
C GLU A 491 28.80 7.49 13.55
N SER A 492 28.62 6.18 13.81
CA SER A 492 29.58 5.35 14.54
C SER A 492 30.75 4.85 13.69
N GLU A 493 30.68 4.97 12.36
CA GLU A 493 31.59 4.34 11.42
C GLU A 493 32.74 5.26 10.91
N ALA A 494 32.97 6.35 11.58
CA ALA A 494 34.02 7.30 11.12
C ALA A 494 35.41 6.66 10.92
N ASP A 495 35.77 5.66 11.72
CA ASP A 495 37.08 5.00 11.63
C ASP A 495 37.12 3.92 10.55
N ASP A 496 35.98 3.42 10.09
CA ASP A 496 35.91 2.32 9.13
C ASP A 496 35.85 2.78 7.67
N ILE A 497 35.62 4.08 7.40
CA ILE A 497 35.40 4.65 6.07
C ILE A 497 36.51 4.23 5.09
N GLN A 498 37.77 4.40 5.47
CA GLN A 498 38.93 4.08 4.62
C GLN A 498 38.89 2.59 4.26
N LEU A 499 38.78 1.71 5.25
CA LEU A 499 38.77 0.26 5.07
C LEU A 499 37.62 -0.20 4.17
N VAL A 500 36.39 0.26 4.46
CA VAL A 500 35.19 -0.13 3.72
C VAL A 500 35.28 0.29 2.25
N MET A 501 35.75 1.51 1.98
CA MET A 501 35.78 2.06 0.63
C MET A 501 37.00 1.59 -0.20
N THR A 502 38.07 1.03 0.41
CA THR A 502 39.24 0.55 -0.33
C THR A 502 39.30 -0.96 -0.40
N ASP A 503 39.21 -1.62 0.74
CA ASP A 503 39.46 -3.07 0.84
C ASP A 503 38.12 -3.86 0.91
N GLY A 504 37.01 -3.17 1.22
CA GLY A 504 35.75 -3.79 1.54
C GLY A 504 35.78 -4.58 2.84
N VAL A 505 34.63 -4.93 3.35
CA VAL A 505 34.45 -5.66 4.61
C VAL A 505 33.63 -6.93 4.40
N SER A 506 33.72 -7.85 5.36
CA SER A 506 32.92 -9.07 5.38
C SER A 506 31.71 -8.92 6.28
N GLY A 507 30.66 -9.71 6.04
CA GLY A 507 29.40 -9.69 6.82
C GLY A 507 28.35 -8.76 6.23
N GLY A 508 27.17 -8.71 6.85
CA GLY A 508 26.00 -8.01 6.33
C GLY A 508 25.19 -8.86 5.35
N THR A 509 24.25 -8.24 4.66
CA THR A 509 23.37 -8.87 3.69
C THR A 509 23.65 -8.35 2.27
N THR A 510 23.48 -9.20 1.26
CA THR A 510 23.47 -8.77 -0.15
C THR A 510 22.11 -8.20 -0.62
N GLY A 511 21.13 -8.12 0.28
CA GLY A 511 19.79 -7.65 -0.06
C GLY A 511 19.17 -8.50 -1.16
N HIS A 512 18.62 -7.83 -2.18
CA HIS A 512 18.03 -8.47 -3.36
C HIS A 512 19.00 -8.64 -4.53
N PHE A 513 20.27 -8.29 -4.39
CA PHE A 513 21.24 -8.27 -5.49
C PHE A 513 21.33 -9.61 -6.25
N HIS A 514 21.18 -10.73 -5.55
CA HIS A 514 21.20 -12.07 -6.15
C HIS A 514 19.85 -12.77 -6.19
N GLN A 515 18.81 -12.21 -5.53
CA GLN A 515 17.51 -12.84 -5.38
C GLN A 515 16.38 -11.84 -5.58
N ALA A 516 15.58 -12.05 -6.61
CA ALA A 516 14.40 -11.23 -6.90
C ALA A 516 13.37 -11.26 -5.74
N ILE A 517 12.52 -10.25 -5.69
CA ILE A 517 11.33 -10.24 -4.85
C ILE A 517 10.29 -11.14 -5.53
N ASP A 518 9.81 -12.19 -4.82
CA ASP A 518 8.77 -13.11 -5.29
C ASP A 518 7.38 -12.45 -5.31
#